data_080994f7baafa1e84f18cf2149320064
#
_entry.id   080994f7baafa1e84f18cf2149320064
#
_cell.length_a   1.000
_cell.length_b   1.000
_cell.length_c   1.000
_cell.angle_alpha   90.00
_cell.angle_beta   90.00
_cell.angle_gamma   90.00
#
_symmetry.space_group_name_H-M   'P 1'
#
loop_
_entity.id
_entity.type
_entity.pdbx_description
1 polymer ?
#
loop_
_entity_poly.entity_id
_entity_poly.type
_entity_poly.pdbx_seq_one_letter_code
_entity_poly.pdbx_strand_id
1 'polypeptide(L)'
;MAYAEITPDGSVRHASFQGMRADKKASQVVLETLVDVGSALDPATGNEIAGAVGVKLSHPDKTMYPNTPITKAHLAAYYAAVANRMLPHIKDRPLSLVRDTDNDLQKTFFQKHALPGMPRTLKSGQLTKIKGTESRILWIEDLAGLIGGVQMNTLEFHVWGSDRHTPDLPERLVFDIDPDEGLDFEHVKQAAVDIRDILGAIGLQSWPLVSGGKGVHVVVPLLPEADWIAVKDFCRDFAELLAKTEPQRFIANMSKARRKGRIFLDYLRNGQGSTAICPWSTRARAGGTVAVPVTWEELDGMDRANCFDIFAAAAKAQGPDAWEGYFQAQQTLTDQMQAVVKR
;
A
#
# COMPACT_ATOMS: atom_id res chain seq x y z
N MET A 1 6.01 28.44 -10.57
CA MET A 1 4.99 28.85 -11.56
C MET A 1 4.09 27.65 -11.76
N ALA A 2 2.79 27.76 -11.57
CA ALA A 2 1.85 26.70 -11.93
C ALA A 2 1.29 26.99 -13.33
N TYR A 3 1.07 25.96 -14.12
CA TYR A 3 0.52 26.07 -15.48
C TYR A 3 -0.35 24.85 -15.79
N ALA A 4 -1.34 25.01 -16.67
CA ALA A 4 -2.24 23.94 -17.05
C ALA A 4 -1.67 23.08 -18.20
N GLU A 5 -0.90 23.69 -19.13
CA GLU A 5 -0.40 23.00 -20.32
C GLU A 5 0.82 23.72 -20.90
N ILE A 6 1.76 22.97 -21.47
CA ILE A 6 2.80 23.48 -22.38
C ILE A 6 2.42 23.06 -23.79
N THR A 7 2.33 24.02 -24.70
CA THR A 7 2.03 23.77 -26.10
C THR A 7 3.25 23.21 -26.85
N PRO A 8 3.08 22.54 -28.02
CA PRO A 8 4.19 21.95 -28.77
C PRO A 8 5.29 22.96 -29.19
N ASP A 9 4.96 24.26 -29.28
CA ASP A 9 5.89 25.36 -29.54
C ASP A 9 6.60 25.88 -28.28
N GLY A 10 6.37 25.27 -27.12
CA GLY A 10 7.01 25.63 -25.87
C GLY A 10 6.33 26.79 -25.10
N SER A 11 5.15 27.22 -25.52
CA SER A 11 4.38 28.27 -24.85
C SER A 11 3.59 27.72 -23.69
N VAL A 12 3.48 28.47 -22.58
CA VAL A 12 2.77 28.06 -21.36
C VAL A 12 1.37 28.64 -21.36
N ARG A 13 0.35 27.78 -21.30
CA ARG A 13 -1.06 28.19 -21.16
C ARG A 13 -1.46 28.27 -19.70
N HIS A 14 -2.23 29.33 -19.37
CA HIS A 14 -2.79 29.60 -18.05
C HIS A 14 -1.72 29.62 -16.93
N ALA A 15 -0.57 30.27 -17.23
CA ALA A 15 0.48 30.44 -16.23
C ALA A 15 0.00 31.31 -15.07
N SER A 16 0.14 30.83 -13.83
CA SER A 16 -0.01 31.66 -12.63
C SER A 16 1.31 31.75 -11.87
N PHE A 17 1.70 32.95 -11.49
CA PHE A 17 2.89 33.17 -10.69
C PHE A 17 2.59 32.84 -9.23
N GLN A 18 3.26 31.81 -8.70
CA GLN A 18 3.07 31.34 -7.32
C GLN A 18 4.19 31.79 -6.36
N GLY A 19 5.14 32.58 -6.85
CA GLY A 19 6.30 33.02 -6.08
C GLY A 19 7.62 32.56 -6.67
N MET A 20 8.72 33.14 -6.19
CA MET A 20 10.08 32.72 -6.55
C MET A 20 10.61 31.77 -5.45
N ARG A 21 11.12 30.63 -5.86
CA ARG A 21 11.83 29.70 -4.95
C ARG A 21 13.26 30.19 -4.77
N ALA A 22 13.60 30.58 -3.54
CA ALA A 22 14.96 31.00 -3.18
C ALA A 22 15.93 29.83 -2.94
N ASP A 23 15.41 28.63 -2.87
CA ASP A 23 16.15 27.39 -2.56
C ASP A 23 16.77 26.70 -3.80
N LYS A 24 16.39 27.11 -5.02
CA LYS A 24 16.95 26.57 -6.28
C LYS A 24 17.47 27.65 -7.21
N LYS A 25 18.69 27.46 -7.76
CA LYS A 25 19.23 28.32 -8.81
C LYS A 25 18.47 28.06 -10.11
N ALA A 26 18.24 29.10 -10.92
CA ALA A 26 17.53 29.01 -12.21
C ALA A 26 18.17 27.95 -13.15
N SER A 27 19.49 27.77 -13.09
CA SER A 27 20.21 26.74 -13.86
C SER A 27 19.95 25.29 -13.42
N GLN A 28 19.27 25.07 -12.31
CA GLN A 28 18.87 23.76 -11.79
C GLN A 28 17.41 23.43 -12.07
N VAL A 29 16.68 24.36 -12.69
CA VAL A 29 15.30 24.14 -13.13
C VAL A 29 15.37 23.46 -14.50
N VAL A 30 15.24 22.15 -14.50
CA VAL A 30 15.07 21.36 -15.74
C VAL A 30 13.58 21.32 -16.03
N LEU A 31 13.20 21.52 -17.31
CA LEU A 31 11.85 21.18 -17.76
C LEU A 31 11.67 19.67 -17.47
N GLU A 32 10.73 19.32 -16.60
CA GLU A 32 10.31 17.94 -16.46
C GLU A 32 9.65 17.56 -17.79
N THR A 33 10.39 16.85 -18.63
CA THR A 33 9.79 16.15 -19.75
C THR A 33 8.82 15.14 -19.16
N LEU A 34 7.54 15.25 -19.49
CA LEU A 34 6.58 14.17 -19.26
C LEU A 34 7.21 12.91 -19.90
N VAL A 35 7.77 12.05 -19.07
CA VAL A 35 8.13 10.71 -19.53
C VAL A 35 6.81 10.11 -19.96
N ASP A 36 6.71 9.70 -21.20
CA ASP A 36 5.56 8.96 -21.69
C ASP A 36 5.51 7.63 -20.92
N VAL A 37 4.75 7.65 -19.83
CA VAL A 37 4.61 6.50 -18.92
C VAL A 37 3.94 5.33 -19.63
N GLY A 38 3.21 5.57 -20.72
CA GLY A 38 2.69 4.55 -21.60
C GLY A 38 3.81 3.70 -22.22
N SER A 39 4.94 4.32 -22.61
CA SER A 39 6.11 3.60 -23.11
C SER A 39 6.91 2.89 -22.00
N ALA A 40 6.87 3.38 -20.75
CA ALA A 40 7.57 2.76 -19.62
C ALA A 40 6.93 1.44 -19.17
N LEU A 41 5.65 1.23 -19.43
CA LEU A 41 4.93 -0.02 -19.12
C LEU A 41 4.70 -0.90 -20.35
N ASP A 42 5.55 -0.78 -21.38
CA ASP A 42 5.51 -1.65 -22.54
C ASP A 42 5.67 -3.14 -22.13
N PRO A 43 4.78 -4.05 -22.58
CA PRO A 43 4.89 -5.47 -22.34
C PRO A 43 6.23 -6.08 -22.80
N ALA A 44 6.81 -5.60 -23.89
CA ALA A 44 8.12 -6.05 -24.37
C ALA A 44 9.20 -5.78 -23.32
N THR A 45 9.23 -4.56 -22.77
CA THR A 45 10.12 -4.17 -21.67
C THR A 45 9.91 -5.03 -20.42
N GLY A 46 8.64 -5.32 -20.07
CA GLY A 46 8.33 -6.20 -18.91
C GLY A 46 8.87 -7.62 -19.09
N ASN A 47 8.80 -8.17 -20.29
CA ASN A 47 9.34 -9.49 -20.58
C ASN A 47 10.87 -9.51 -20.59
N GLU A 48 11.52 -8.48 -21.13
CA GLU A 48 12.98 -8.31 -21.10
C GLU A 48 13.51 -8.19 -19.65
N ILE A 49 12.88 -7.36 -18.82
CA ILE A 49 13.24 -7.19 -17.41
C ILE A 49 13.11 -8.52 -16.67
N ALA A 50 12.02 -9.26 -16.89
CA ALA A 50 11.85 -10.58 -16.28
C ALA A 50 12.98 -11.52 -16.64
N GLY A 51 13.38 -11.57 -17.92
CA GLY A 51 14.54 -12.35 -18.38
C GLY A 51 15.85 -11.89 -17.73
N ALA A 52 16.07 -10.59 -17.62
CA ALA A 52 17.30 -10.01 -17.03
C ALA A 52 17.43 -10.35 -15.53
N VAL A 53 16.33 -10.47 -14.80
CA VAL A 53 16.34 -10.90 -13.37
C VAL A 53 16.22 -12.42 -13.20
N GLY A 54 16.32 -13.18 -14.27
CA GLY A 54 16.32 -14.65 -14.23
C GLY A 54 14.94 -15.28 -14.04
N VAL A 55 13.85 -14.56 -14.33
CA VAL A 55 12.48 -15.06 -14.27
C VAL A 55 11.92 -15.22 -15.65
N LYS A 56 11.62 -16.46 -16.07
CA LYS A 56 10.92 -16.71 -17.33
C LYS A 56 9.42 -16.54 -17.13
N LEU A 57 8.83 -15.53 -17.77
CA LEU A 57 7.37 -15.37 -17.79
C LEU A 57 6.74 -16.41 -18.72
N SER A 58 5.85 -17.22 -18.17
CA SER A 58 4.96 -18.05 -18.99
C SER A 58 3.72 -17.23 -19.35
N HIS A 59 3.30 -17.30 -20.62
CA HIS A 59 2.14 -16.57 -21.13
C HIS A 59 2.20 -15.06 -20.80
N PRO A 60 3.23 -14.33 -21.28
CA PRO A 60 3.40 -12.90 -20.97
C PRO A 60 2.20 -12.07 -21.43
N ASP A 61 1.52 -12.49 -22.49
CA ASP A 61 0.34 -11.81 -23.04
C ASP A 61 -0.98 -12.19 -22.34
N LYS A 62 -0.94 -13.06 -21.31
CA LYS A 62 -2.14 -13.38 -20.53
C LYS A 62 -2.70 -12.12 -19.92
N THR A 63 -3.95 -11.77 -20.25
CA THR A 63 -4.70 -10.68 -19.58
C THR A 63 -4.87 -11.00 -18.11
N MET A 64 -4.51 -10.04 -17.25
CA MET A 64 -4.53 -10.20 -15.79
C MET A 64 -5.79 -9.64 -15.15
N TYR A 65 -6.49 -8.74 -15.83
CA TYR A 65 -7.74 -8.13 -15.36
C TYR A 65 -8.78 -8.13 -16.46
N PRO A 66 -10.00 -8.64 -16.20
CA PRO A 66 -11.07 -8.64 -17.21
C PRO A 66 -11.33 -7.24 -17.76
N ASN A 67 -11.58 -7.15 -19.05
CA ASN A 67 -11.91 -5.92 -19.77
C ASN A 67 -10.82 -4.84 -19.74
N THR A 68 -9.56 -5.21 -19.54
CA THR A 68 -8.41 -4.31 -19.61
C THR A 68 -7.35 -4.86 -20.57
N PRO A 69 -6.45 -4.02 -21.12
CA PRO A 69 -5.30 -4.50 -21.89
C PRO A 69 -4.14 -4.97 -20.97
N ILE A 70 -4.31 -4.96 -19.65
CA ILE A 70 -3.22 -5.24 -18.70
C ILE A 70 -2.86 -6.73 -18.74
N THR A 71 -1.70 -7.03 -19.30
CA THR A 71 -1.15 -8.39 -19.39
C THR A 71 -0.19 -8.69 -18.24
N LYS A 72 0.25 -9.94 -18.14
CA LYS A 72 1.30 -10.35 -17.20
C LYS A 72 2.60 -9.57 -17.44
N ALA A 73 2.98 -9.33 -18.70
CA ALA A 73 4.16 -8.53 -19.03
C ALA A 73 4.00 -7.06 -18.61
N HIS A 74 2.82 -6.47 -18.75
CA HIS A 74 2.55 -5.13 -18.19
C HIS A 74 2.75 -5.09 -16.68
N LEU A 75 2.32 -6.11 -15.93
CA LEU A 75 2.56 -6.17 -14.48
C LEU A 75 4.06 -6.30 -14.15
N ALA A 76 4.83 -7.03 -14.97
CA ALA A 76 6.28 -7.10 -14.79
C ALA A 76 6.94 -5.73 -14.99
N ALA A 77 6.57 -5.00 -16.05
CA ALA A 77 7.03 -3.64 -16.31
C ALA A 77 6.62 -2.69 -15.16
N TYR A 78 5.36 -2.79 -14.71
CA TYR A 78 4.85 -2.00 -13.60
C TYR A 78 5.67 -2.20 -12.31
N TYR A 79 5.86 -3.45 -11.86
CA TYR A 79 6.61 -3.71 -10.64
C TYR A 79 8.09 -3.33 -10.76
N ALA A 80 8.66 -3.37 -11.94
CA ALA A 80 10.00 -2.83 -12.18
C ALA A 80 10.02 -1.30 -12.03
N ALA A 81 9.05 -0.60 -12.58
CA ALA A 81 8.94 0.86 -12.50
C ALA A 81 8.76 1.37 -11.07
N VAL A 82 8.02 0.62 -10.24
CA VAL A 82 7.75 1.01 -8.83
C VAL A 82 8.68 0.32 -7.82
N ALA A 83 9.63 -0.52 -8.25
CA ALA A 83 10.45 -1.34 -7.37
C ALA A 83 11.15 -0.53 -6.27
N ASN A 84 11.76 0.61 -6.62
CA ASN A 84 12.47 1.47 -5.66
C ASN A 84 11.54 2.04 -4.57
N ARG A 85 10.25 2.21 -4.88
CA ARG A 85 9.23 2.66 -3.93
C ARG A 85 8.63 1.52 -3.13
N MET A 86 8.45 0.34 -3.74
CA MET A 86 7.78 -0.80 -3.12
C MET A 86 8.70 -1.64 -2.25
N LEU A 87 9.94 -1.89 -2.70
CA LEU A 87 10.88 -2.79 -2.01
C LEU A 87 11.13 -2.42 -0.55
N PRO A 88 11.28 -1.16 -0.15
CA PRO A 88 11.43 -0.81 1.27
C PRO A 88 10.25 -1.26 2.16
N HIS A 89 9.06 -1.43 1.59
CA HIS A 89 7.87 -1.84 2.33
C HIS A 89 7.63 -3.35 2.36
N ILE A 90 8.24 -4.13 1.43
CA ILE A 90 7.95 -5.55 1.24
C ILE A 90 9.16 -6.46 1.51
N LYS A 91 10.37 -5.94 1.32
CA LYS A 91 11.60 -6.72 1.49
C LYS A 91 11.66 -7.37 2.87
N ASP A 92 12.04 -8.65 2.89
CA ASP A 92 12.23 -9.47 4.10
C ASP A 92 11.00 -9.54 5.03
N ARG A 93 9.79 -9.21 4.54
CA ARG A 93 8.55 -9.37 5.33
C ARG A 93 7.81 -10.64 4.93
N PRO A 94 7.24 -11.37 5.91
CA PRO A 94 6.35 -12.48 5.59
C PRO A 94 5.18 -12.01 4.73
N LEU A 95 4.87 -12.78 3.67
CA LEU A 95 3.90 -12.41 2.65
C LEU A 95 2.67 -13.32 2.63
N SER A 96 1.57 -12.76 2.19
CA SER A 96 0.44 -13.47 1.60
C SER A 96 0.20 -12.91 0.21
N LEU A 97 0.11 -13.79 -0.78
CA LEU A 97 -0.15 -13.43 -2.17
C LEU A 97 -1.63 -13.68 -2.49
N VAL A 98 -2.32 -12.73 -3.09
CA VAL A 98 -3.62 -12.97 -3.71
C VAL A 98 -3.37 -13.31 -5.17
N ARG A 99 -3.77 -14.50 -5.59
CA ARG A 99 -3.49 -15.03 -6.93
C ARG A 99 -4.77 -15.34 -7.66
N ASP A 100 -4.69 -15.19 -8.99
CA ASP A 100 -5.73 -15.59 -9.92
C ASP A 100 -5.16 -16.58 -10.95
N THR A 101 -5.70 -17.81 -10.98
CA THR A 101 -5.32 -18.83 -11.96
C THR A 101 -6.26 -18.87 -13.15
N ASP A 102 -7.51 -18.47 -12.97
CA ASP A 102 -8.62 -18.71 -13.89
C ASP A 102 -9.07 -17.48 -14.67
N ASN A 103 -8.40 -16.34 -14.47
CA ASN A 103 -8.82 -15.01 -14.97
C ASN A 103 -10.23 -14.61 -14.48
N ASP A 104 -10.52 -14.97 -13.24
CA ASP A 104 -11.78 -14.70 -12.57
C ASP A 104 -11.49 -14.07 -11.20
N LEU A 105 -11.66 -12.74 -11.09
CA LEU A 105 -11.36 -12.00 -9.86
C LEU A 105 -12.19 -12.45 -8.65
N GLN A 106 -13.28 -13.22 -8.86
CA GLN A 106 -14.09 -13.79 -7.79
C GLN A 106 -13.51 -15.10 -7.24
N LYS A 107 -12.62 -15.76 -8.02
CA LYS A 107 -11.97 -17.01 -7.65
C LYS A 107 -10.54 -16.84 -7.16
N THR A 108 -10.16 -15.63 -6.79
CA THR A 108 -8.83 -15.37 -6.22
C THR A 108 -8.68 -16.06 -4.86
N PHE A 109 -7.45 -16.47 -4.56
CA PHE A 109 -7.15 -17.14 -3.30
C PHE A 109 -5.87 -16.61 -2.65
N PHE A 110 -5.82 -16.70 -1.32
CA PHE A 110 -4.64 -16.34 -0.55
C PHE A 110 -3.65 -17.49 -0.51
N GLN A 111 -2.42 -17.22 -0.95
CA GLN A 111 -1.29 -18.13 -0.83
C GLN A 111 -0.30 -17.61 0.20
N LYS A 112 -0.11 -18.37 1.28
CA LYS A 112 0.80 -18.04 2.40
C LYS A 112 2.06 -18.89 2.43
N HIS A 113 2.07 -20.00 1.69
CA HIS A 113 3.13 -21.00 1.73
C HIS A 113 3.66 -21.30 0.35
N ALA A 114 4.93 -21.73 0.28
CA ALA A 114 5.52 -22.19 -0.96
C ALA A 114 4.82 -23.45 -1.50
N LEU A 115 4.68 -23.48 -2.81
CA LEU A 115 4.19 -24.64 -3.56
C LEU A 115 5.31 -25.20 -4.45
N PRO A 116 5.25 -26.49 -4.82
CA PRO A 116 6.13 -27.03 -5.85
C PRO A 116 6.04 -26.22 -7.15
N GLY A 117 7.17 -25.96 -7.81
CA GLY A 117 7.22 -25.23 -9.06
C GLY A 117 7.20 -23.70 -8.93
N MET A 118 7.18 -23.14 -7.73
CA MET A 118 7.36 -21.69 -7.54
C MET A 118 8.75 -21.23 -7.99
N PRO A 119 8.85 -20.02 -8.58
CA PRO A 119 10.14 -19.41 -8.89
C PRO A 119 11.03 -19.33 -7.65
N ARG A 120 12.31 -19.67 -7.79
CA ARG A 120 13.28 -19.60 -6.68
C ARG A 120 13.54 -18.18 -6.17
N THR A 121 13.11 -17.18 -6.92
CA THR A 121 13.18 -15.77 -6.56
C THR A 121 12.18 -15.39 -5.47
N LEU A 122 11.05 -16.11 -5.37
CA LEU A 122 10.20 -16.09 -4.19
C LEU A 122 10.82 -17.00 -3.14
N LYS A 123 11.28 -16.40 -2.05
CA LYS A 123 11.92 -17.11 -0.95
C LYS A 123 10.89 -17.75 -0.03
N SER A 124 11.28 -18.83 0.63
CA SER A 124 10.42 -19.49 1.64
C SER A 124 11.25 -20.13 2.73
N GLY A 125 10.68 -20.16 3.92
CA GLY A 125 11.33 -20.77 5.09
C GLY A 125 10.36 -20.98 6.24
N GLN A 126 10.88 -21.49 7.35
CA GLN A 126 10.11 -21.65 8.59
C GLN A 126 10.27 -20.42 9.46
N LEU A 127 9.22 -20.08 10.18
CA LEU A 127 9.17 -19.01 11.15
C LEU A 127 8.41 -19.53 12.39
N THR A 128 9.01 -19.35 13.56
CA THR A 128 8.33 -19.64 14.84
C THR A 128 7.56 -18.40 15.29
N LYS A 129 6.27 -18.54 15.52
CA LYS A 129 5.40 -17.50 16.07
C LYS A 129 5.48 -17.43 17.58
N ILE A 130 5.05 -16.32 18.19
CA ILE A 130 5.03 -16.09 19.65
C ILE A 130 4.46 -17.28 20.45
N LYS A 131 3.47 -17.99 19.91
CA LYS A 131 2.86 -19.15 20.58
C LYS A 131 3.59 -20.48 20.33
N GLY A 132 4.83 -20.44 19.84
CA GLY A 132 5.61 -21.65 19.52
C GLY A 132 5.12 -22.40 18.29
N THR A 133 4.14 -21.88 17.56
CA THR A 133 3.63 -22.53 16.34
C THR A 133 4.55 -22.21 15.18
N GLU A 134 5.08 -23.26 14.56
CA GLU A 134 5.84 -23.12 13.32
C GLU A 134 4.93 -22.79 12.14
N SER A 135 5.37 -21.88 11.30
CA SER A 135 4.67 -21.51 10.07
C SER A 135 5.65 -21.40 8.92
N ARG A 136 5.31 -22.00 7.79
CA ARG A 136 6.03 -21.71 6.55
C ARG A 136 5.61 -20.35 6.03
N ILE A 137 6.58 -19.50 5.67
CA ILE A 137 6.35 -18.18 5.15
C ILE A 137 6.96 -18.04 3.77
N LEU A 138 6.48 -17.05 3.03
CA LEU A 138 7.08 -16.53 1.81
C LEU A 138 7.62 -15.13 2.09
N TRP A 139 8.68 -14.73 1.36
CA TRP A 139 9.16 -13.34 1.37
C TRP A 139 9.86 -12.99 0.04
N ILE A 140 10.12 -11.72 -0.15
CA ILE A 140 10.81 -11.13 -1.31
C ILE A 140 12.02 -10.34 -0.80
N GLU A 141 13.13 -10.41 -1.54
CA GLU A 141 14.36 -9.69 -1.21
C GLU A 141 14.67 -8.56 -2.22
N ASP A 142 14.15 -8.69 -3.45
CA ASP A 142 14.53 -7.84 -4.57
C ASP A 142 13.47 -7.82 -5.69
N LEU A 143 13.80 -7.15 -6.78
CA LEU A 143 12.97 -7.10 -8.00
C LEU A 143 12.67 -8.50 -8.56
N ALA A 144 13.66 -9.42 -8.53
CA ALA A 144 13.44 -10.77 -9.04
C ALA A 144 12.33 -11.49 -8.26
N GLY A 145 12.20 -11.24 -6.96
CA GLY A 145 11.12 -11.73 -6.13
C GLY A 145 9.75 -11.15 -6.51
N LEU A 146 9.66 -9.84 -6.79
CA LEU A 146 8.43 -9.20 -7.29
C LEU A 146 8.00 -9.82 -8.61
N ILE A 147 8.92 -9.94 -9.58
CA ILE A 147 8.65 -10.56 -10.88
C ILE A 147 8.30 -12.05 -10.73
N GLY A 148 8.92 -12.74 -9.77
CA GLY A 148 8.56 -14.11 -9.39
C GLY A 148 7.09 -14.22 -8.94
N GLY A 149 6.60 -13.24 -8.18
CA GLY A 149 5.20 -13.11 -7.83
C GLY A 149 4.30 -12.91 -9.06
N VAL A 150 4.69 -12.03 -9.98
CA VAL A 150 3.97 -11.83 -11.25
C VAL A 150 3.91 -13.14 -12.06
N GLN A 151 5.03 -13.89 -12.13
CA GLN A 151 5.04 -15.20 -12.80
C GLN A 151 4.00 -16.15 -12.20
N MET A 152 3.74 -16.07 -10.91
CA MET A 152 2.72 -16.86 -10.19
C MET A 152 1.29 -16.32 -10.35
N ASN A 153 1.04 -15.35 -11.24
CA ASN A 153 -0.24 -14.64 -11.40
C ASN A 153 -0.71 -13.96 -10.10
N THR A 154 0.20 -13.35 -9.37
CA THR A 154 -0.12 -12.57 -8.18
C THR A 154 -0.74 -11.24 -8.58
N LEU A 155 -1.89 -10.93 -8.02
CA LEU A 155 -2.59 -9.65 -8.18
C LEU A 155 -2.43 -8.74 -6.97
N GLU A 156 -2.25 -9.30 -5.76
CA GLU A 156 -2.01 -8.50 -4.57
C GLU A 156 -0.87 -9.09 -3.73
N PHE A 157 -0.01 -8.20 -3.25
CA PHE A 157 1.01 -8.51 -2.24
C PHE A 157 0.57 -7.94 -0.90
N HIS A 158 0.37 -8.82 0.08
CA HIS A 158 0.04 -8.46 1.44
C HIS A 158 1.21 -8.79 2.37
N VAL A 159 1.58 -7.87 3.22
CA VAL A 159 2.76 -7.98 4.09
C VAL A 159 2.39 -8.01 5.57
N TRP A 160 3.20 -8.68 6.38
CA TRP A 160 3.16 -8.53 7.83
C TRP A 160 3.65 -7.13 8.24
N GLY A 161 3.23 -6.69 9.42
CA GLY A 161 3.76 -5.49 10.04
C GLY A 161 5.19 -5.62 10.58
N SER A 162 5.76 -6.83 10.64
CA SER A 162 7.14 -7.10 11.11
C SER A 162 8.05 -7.61 10.00
N ASP A 163 9.34 -7.49 10.19
CA ASP A 163 10.39 -8.17 9.44
C ASP A 163 10.51 -9.65 9.86
N ARG A 164 10.96 -10.54 8.96
CA ARG A 164 11.15 -11.97 9.27
C ARG A 164 12.29 -12.25 10.25
N HIS A 165 13.22 -11.32 10.42
CA HIS A 165 14.33 -11.42 11.37
C HIS A 165 13.91 -11.01 12.79
N THR A 166 12.88 -10.16 12.90
CA THR A 166 12.25 -9.74 14.16
C THR A 166 10.74 -9.97 14.13
N PRO A 167 10.30 -11.24 13.94
CA PRO A 167 8.91 -11.55 13.63
C PRO A 167 7.92 -11.24 14.76
N ASP A 168 8.43 -11.10 15.98
CA ASP A 168 7.64 -10.85 17.19
C ASP A 168 7.45 -9.34 17.48
N LEU A 169 8.16 -8.48 16.76
CA LEU A 169 8.18 -7.04 16.96
C LEU A 169 7.66 -6.31 15.71
N PRO A 170 6.41 -5.83 15.71
CA PRO A 170 5.88 -5.07 14.59
C PRO A 170 6.57 -3.71 14.46
N GLU A 171 6.78 -3.29 13.21
CA GLU A 171 7.41 -2.02 12.83
C GLU A 171 6.39 -1.01 12.28
N ARG A 172 5.10 -1.33 12.36
CA ARG A 172 4.02 -0.44 11.94
C ARG A 172 2.68 -0.81 12.58
N LEU A 173 1.84 0.22 12.77
CA LEU A 173 0.40 0.06 12.96
C LEU A 173 -0.30 0.31 11.62
N VAL A 174 -1.45 -0.34 11.43
CA VAL A 174 -2.33 -0.09 10.28
C VAL A 174 -3.77 0.02 10.79
N PHE A 175 -4.37 1.18 10.64
CA PHE A 175 -5.81 1.37 10.79
C PHE A 175 -6.45 1.33 9.40
N ASP A 176 -7.13 0.23 9.09
CA ASP A 176 -7.84 0.03 7.82
C ASP A 176 -9.26 0.57 7.97
N ILE A 177 -9.54 1.69 7.30
CA ILE A 177 -10.82 2.40 7.34
C ILE A 177 -11.74 1.78 6.28
N ASP A 178 -12.66 0.90 6.72
CA ASP A 178 -13.54 0.12 5.85
C ASP A 178 -14.98 0.65 5.94
N PRO A 179 -15.43 1.48 4.96
CA PRO A 179 -16.78 2.06 4.97
C PRO A 179 -17.85 1.03 4.63
N ASP A 180 -19.05 1.20 5.18
CA ASP A 180 -20.24 0.52 4.69
C ASP A 180 -20.57 0.97 3.26
N GLU A 181 -21.32 0.15 2.53
CA GLU A 181 -21.60 0.37 1.09
C GLU A 181 -22.34 1.68 0.78
N GLY A 182 -23.05 2.24 1.75
CA GLY A 182 -23.81 3.49 1.60
C GLY A 182 -23.02 4.76 1.92
N LEU A 183 -21.76 4.66 2.35
CA LEU A 183 -20.93 5.83 2.67
C LEU A 183 -20.12 6.26 1.45
N ASP A 184 -20.07 7.56 1.19
CA ASP A 184 -19.20 8.16 0.20
C ASP A 184 -17.75 8.27 0.69
N PHE A 185 -16.85 8.63 -0.21
CA PHE A 185 -15.43 8.72 0.10
C PHE A 185 -15.07 9.89 1.02
N GLU A 186 -15.93 10.93 1.06
CA GLU A 186 -15.74 12.07 1.97
C GLU A 186 -15.78 11.63 3.44
N HIS A 187 -16.69 10.71 3.79
CA HIS A 187 -16.73 10.14 5.14
C HIS A 187 -15.44 9.37 5.48
N VAL A 188 -14.84 8.69 4.50
CA VAL A 188 -13.58 7.95 4.68
C VAL A 188 -12.41 8.91 4.88
N LYS A 189 -12.33 9.99 4.09
CA LYS A 189 -11.32 11.04 4.24
C LYS A 189 -11.38 11.69 5.61
N GLN A 190 -12.59 12.12 6.01
CA GLN A 190 -12.76 12.74 7.31
C GLN A 190 -12.36 11.79 8.46
N ALA A 191 -12.74 10.51 8.37
CA ALA A 191 -12.31 9.52 9.36
C ALA A 191 -10.78 9.35 9.40
N ALA A 192 -10.12 9.37 8.25
CA ALA A 192 -8.65 9.28 8.18
C ALA A 192 -7.98 10.50 8.82
N VAL A 193 -8.53 11.71 8.59
CA VAL A 193 -8.05 12.96 9.20
C VAL A 193 -8.25 12.94 10.72
N ASP A 194 -9.43 12.53 11.19
CA ASP A 194 -9.69 12.44 12.64
C ASP A 194 -8.71 11.46 13.33
N ILE A 195 -8.47 10.30 12.72
CA ILE A 195 -7.49 9.32 13.22
C ILE A 195 -6.08 9.92 13.25
N ARG A 196 -5.66 10.61 12.16
CA ARG A 196 -4.38 11.33 12.12
C ARG A 196 -4.24 12.32 13.28
N ASP A 197 -5.26 13.13 13.49
CA ASP A 197 -5.23 14.21 14.48
C ASP A 197 -5.19 13.67 15.91
N ILE A 198 -5.94 12.58 16.18
CA ILE A 198 -5.88 11.90 17.48
C ILE A 198 -4.52 11.24 17.69
N LEU A 199 -3.97 10.57 16.69
CA LEU A 199 -2.62 10.00 16.75
C LEU A 199 -1.57 11.09 16.98
N GLY A 200 -1.68 12.22 16.26
CA GLY A 200 -0.80 13.38 16.43
C GLY A 200 -0.87 13.99 17.83
N ALA A 201 -2.06 14.07 18.42
CA ALA A 201 -2.26 14.59 19.77
C ALA A 201 -1.57 13.75 20.86
N ILE A 202 -1.34 12.47 20.61
CA ILE A 202 -0.57 11.58 21.48
C ILE A 202 0.89 11.40 21.07
N GLY A 203 1.35 12.13 20.03
CA GLY A 203 2.75 12.14 19.58
C GLY A 203 3.11 11.13 18.50
N LEU A 204 2.14 10.52 17.81
CA LEU A 204 2.36 9.59 16.72
C LEU A 204 2.09 10.25 15.36
N GLN A 205 3.09 10.31 14.51
CA GLN A 205 2.96 10.69 13.11
C GLN A 205 2.42 9.52 12.29
N SER A 206 1.61 9.82 11.27
CA SER A 206 0.99 8.82 10.42
C SER A 206 0.97 9.24 8.96
N TRP A 207 0.85 8.25 8.07
CA TRP A 207 0.86 8.42 6.62
C TRP A 207 -0.35 7.70 6.00
N PRO A 208 -1.04 8.34 5.04
CA PRO A 208 -2.21 7.75 4.40
C PRO A 208 -1.84 6.91 3.18
N LEU A 209 -2.49 5.75 3.04
CA LEU A 209 -2.44 4.87 1.87
C LEU A 209 -3.86 4.75 1.32
N VAL A 210 -4.11 5.21 0.10
CA VAL A 210 -5.35 4.84 -0.58
C VAL A 210 -5.27 3.38 -0.98
N SER A 211 -6.27 2.58 -0.57
CA SER A 211 -6.16 1.12 -0.63
C SER A 211 -6.34 0.52 -2.03
N GLY A 212 -6.63 1.35 -3.05
CA GLY A 212 -7.04 0.88 -4.39
C GLY A 212 -8.42 0.18 -4.38
N GLY A 213 -9.12 0.24 -3.26
CA GLY A 213 -10.48 -0.25 -3.05
C GLY A 213 -11.44 0.88 -2.69
N LYS A 214 -12.15 0.74 -1.56
CA LYS A 214 -13.07 1.75 -1.03
C LYS A 214 -12.47 2.56 0.12
N GLY A 215 -11.47 2.02 0.81
CA GLY A 215 -10.96 2.55 2.06
C GLY A 215 -9.58 3.21 1.95
N VAL A 216 -9.16 3.75 3.07
CA VAL A 216 -7.85 4.33 3.30
C VAL A 216 -7.22 3.61 4.49
N HIS A 217 -5.91 3.34 4.43
CA HIS A 217 -5.16 2.92 5.61
C HIS A 217 -4.43 4.14 6.18
N VAL A 218 -4.54 4.34 7.48
CA VAL A 218 -3.67 5.23 8.23
C VAL A 218 -2.56 4.37 8.80
N VAL A 219 -1.31 4.62 8.38
CA VAL A 219 -0.15 3.80 8.70
C VAL A 219 0.80 4.60 9.60
N VAL A 220 1.20 3.99 10.70
CA VAL A 220 2.15 4.58 11.68
C VAL A 220 3.40 3.69 11.71
N PRO A 221 4.58 4.17 11.31
CA PRO A 221 5.82 3.43 11.51
C PRO A 221 6.19 3.41 12.99
N LEU A 222 6.77 2.29 13.43
CA LEU A 222 7.24 2.09 14.79
C LEU A 222 8.65 1.54 14.79
N LEU A 223 9.42 1.86 15.82
CA LEU A 223 10.57 1.07 16.21
C LEU A 223 10.11 -0.32 16.69
N PRO A 224 10.86 -1.40 16.38
CA PRO A 224 10.50 -2.77 16.76
C PRO A 224 10.79 -3.03 18.26
N GLU A 225 10.07 -2.35 19.15
CA GLU A 225 10.25 -2.42 20.60
C GLU A 225 9.03 -3.03 21.30
N ALA A 226 7.82 -2.70 20.84
CA ALA A 226 6.58 -3.25 21.37
C ALA A 226 6.23 -4.58 20.70
N ASP A 227 5.71 -5.54 21.45
CA ASP A 227 5.26 -6.81 20.90
C ASP A 227 3.87 -6.72 20.24
N TRP A 228 3.47 -7.79 19.52
CA TRP A 228 2.18 -7.87 18.86
C TRP A 228 0.97 -7.76 19.78
N ILE A 229 1.11 -8.12 21.06
CA ILE A 229 0.02 -8.05 22.04
C ILE A 229 -0.21 -6.59 22.38
N ALA A 230 0.84 -5.87 22.74
CA ALA A 230 0.79 -4.45 23.09
C ALA A 230 0.27 -3.60 21.92
N VAL A 231 0.80 -3.84 20.70
CA VAL A 231 0.39 -3.15 19.48
C VAL A 231 -1.08 -3.40 19.14
N LYS A 232 -1.52 -4.66 19.19
CA LYS A 232 -2.90 -5.02 18.91
C LYS A 232 -3.87 -4.46 19.94
N ASP A 233 -3.51 -4.51 21.22
CA ASP A 233 -4.32 -3.97 22.31
C ASP A 233 -4.47 -2.47 22.17
N PHE A 234 -3.40 -1.74 21.87
CA PHE A 234 -3.46 -0.31 21.57
C PHE A 234 -4.43 0.00 20.42
N CYS A 235 -4.29 -0.71 19.29
CA CYS A 235 -5.14 -0.47 18.12
C CYS A 235 -6.61 -0.83 18.38
N ARG A 236 -6.87 -1.89 19.18
CA ARG A 236 -8.22 -2.24 19.61
C ARG A 236 -8.82 -1.15 20.47
N ASP A 237 -8.11 -0.75 21.53
CA ASP A 237 -8.58 0.23 22.49
C ASP A 237 -8.82 1.59 21.82
N PHE A 238 -7.96 1.97 20.85
CA PHE A 238 -8.14 3.14 20.00
C PHE A 238 -9.44 3.04 19.15
N ALA A 239 -9.67 1.91 18.49
CA ALA A 239 -10.87 1.70 17.69
C ALA A 239 -12.16 1.68 18.55
N GLU A 240 -12.10 1.09 19.74
CA GLU A 240 -13.21 1.06 20.69
C GLU A 240 -13.49 2.45 21.27
N LEU A 241 -12.46 3.25 21.55
CA LEU A 241 -12.60 4.64 21.97
C LEU A 241 -13.37 5.45 20.92
N LEU A 242 -12.98 5.38 19.65
CA LEU A 242 -13.69 6.05 18.56
C LEU A 242 -15.13 5.56 18.42
N ALA A 243 -15.35 4.25 18.47
CA ALA A 243 -16.70 3.68 18.41
C ALA A 243 -17.57 4.09 19.61
N LYS A 244 -16.99 4.37 20.78
CA LYS A 244 -17.68 4.84 21.99
C LYS A 244 -17.98 6.34 21.93
N THR A 245 -17.05 7.15 21.45
CA THR A 245 -17.20 8.61 21.37
C THR A 245 -18.07 9.05 20.21
N GLU A 246 -18.00 8.34 19.07
CA GLU A 246 -18.74 8.65 17.87
C GLU A 246 -19.48 7.40 17.31
N PRO A 247 -20.43 6.83 18.07
CA PRO A 247 -21.08 5.56 17.75
C PRO A 247 -21.95 5.59 16.48
N GLN A 248 -22.28 6.78 15.98
CA GLN A 248 -23.00 6.95 14.71
C GLN A 248 -22.08 6.85 13.50
N ARG A 249 -20.76 7.12 13.67
CA ARG A 249 -19.79 7.11 12.58
C ARG A 249 -18.94 5.84 12.57
N PHE A 250 -18.51 5.37 13.75
CA PHE A 250 -17.54 4.30 13.88
C PHE A 250 -18.11 3.05 14.54
N ILE A 251 -17.51 1.92 14.18
CA ILE A 251 -17.74 0.64 14.83
C ILE A 251 -16.43 -0.16 14.87
N ALA A 252 -16.14 -0.79 16.01
CA ALA A 252 -14.99 -1.67 16.21
C ALA A 252 -15.35 -3.16 16.06
N ASN A 253 -16.52 -3.49 15.51
CA ASN A 253 -17.03 -4.85 15.38
C ASN A 253 -17.01 -5.32 13.92
N MET A 254 -16.44 -6.51 13.66
CA MET A 254 -16.30 -7.11 12.31
C MET A 254 -17.62 -7.44 11.61
N SER A 255 -18.74 -7.59 12.35
CA SER A 255 -19.99 -8.03 11.78
C SER A 255 -20.54 -7.03 10.75
N LYS A 256 -20.60 -7.45 9.48
CA LYS A 256 -21.17 -6.62 8.39
C LYS A 256 -22.60 -6.16 8.69
N ALA A 257 -23.39 -7.02 9.32
CA ALA A 257 -24.78 -6.68 9.69
C ALA A 257 -24.87 -5.50 10.68
N ARG A 258 -23.82 -5.26 11.47
CA ARG A 258 -23.75 -4.17 12.44
C ARG A 258 -23.13 -2.88 11.88
N ARG A 259 -22.58 -2.91 10.64
CA ARG A 259 -21.85 -1.76 10.05
C ARG A 259 -22.74 -0.74 9.35
N LYS A 260 -24.04 -1.00 9.22
CA LYS A 260 -24.94 -0.18 8.40
C LYS A 260 -24.78 1.32 8.69
N GLY A 261 -24.41 2.08 7.65
CA GLY A 261 -24.15 3.52 7.71
C GLY A 261 -22.94 3.93 8.53
N ARG A 262 -22.00 3.00 8.83
CA ARG A 262 -20.82 3.27 9.69
C ARG A 262 -19.53 2.78 9.06
N ILE A 263 -18.43 3.32 9.55
CA ILE A 263 -17.07 2.93 9.22
C ILE A 263 -16.60 1.89 10.22
N PHE A 264 -16.18 0.73 9.73
CA PHE A 264 -15.44 -0.23 10.55
C PHE A 264 -13.96 0.17 10.56
N LEU A 265 -13.44 0.45 11.74
CA LEU A 265 -12.01 0.64 11.95
C LEU A 265 -11.38 -0.74 12.20
N ASP A 266 -10.84 -1.34 11.12
CA ASP A 266 -10.22 -2.67 11.20
C ASP A 266 -8.82 -2.57 11.81
N TYR A 267 -8.74 -2.83 13.12
CA TYR A 267 -7.52 -2.92 13.90
C TYR A 267 -6.90 -4.32 13.86
N LEU A 268 -7.59 -5.31 13.29
CA LEU A 268 -7.17 -6.72 13.31
C LEU A 268 -5.96 -6.99 12.41
N ARG A 269 -5.63 -6.01 11.53
CA ARG A 269 -4.38 -6.03 10.74
C ARG A 269 -3.14 -6.03 11.63
N ASN A 270 -3.26 -5.62 12.88
CA ASN A 270 -2.16 -5.45 13.83
C ASN A 270 -1.94 -6.68 14.73
N GLY A 271 -2.23 -7.87 14.24
CA GLY A 271 -1.95 -9.12 14.95
C GLY A 271 -0.89 -9.95 14.23
N GLN A 272 -0.09 -10.72 14.97
CA GLN A 272 0.90 -11.62 14.38
C GLN A 272 0.25 -12.58 13.37
N GLY A 273 0.75 -12.61 12.15
CA GLY A 273 0.19 -13.41 11.06
C GLY A 273 -0.95 -12.74 10.29
N SER A 274 -1.42 -11.58 10.74
CA SER A 274 -2.28 -10.70 9.94
C SER A 274 -1.45 -9.95 8.90
N THR A 275 -2.09 -9.60 7.79
CA THR A 275 -1.44 -8.88 6.70
C THR A 275 -2.26 -7.68 6.28
N ALA A 276 -1.57 -6.63 5.81
CA ALA A 276 -2.18 -5.51 5.11
C ALA A 276 -1.64 -5.43 3.68
N ILE A 277 -2.39 -4.79 2.79
CA ILE A 277 -1.92 -4.56 1.42
C ILE A 277 -0.61 -3.78 1.45
N CYS A 278 0.37 -4.23 0.66
CA CYS A 278 1.64 -3.52 0.53
C CYS A 278 1.44 -2.23 -0.27
N PRO A 279 2.04 -1.10 0.14
CA PRO A 279 2.14 0.08 -0.72
C PRO A 279 2.66 -0.30 -2.11
N TRP A 280 2.07 0.28 -3.15
CA TRP A 280 2.36 0.02 -4.57
C TRP A 280 1.92 -1.37 -5.08
N SER A 281 1.23 -2.16 -4.28
CA SER A 281 0.65 -3.41 -4.76
C SER A 281 -0.59 -3.15 -5.61
N THR A 282 -0.70 -3.86 -6.73
CA THR A 282 -1.96 -3.95 -7.47
C THR A 282 -3.04 -4.64 -6.63
N ARG A 283 -4.30 -4.49 -7.05
CA ARG A 283 -5.47 -5.09 -6.39
C ARG A 283 -6.18 -6.07 -7.31
N ALA A 284 -6.71 -7.12 -6.75
CA ALA A 284 -7.58 -8.09 -7.44
C ALA A 284 -8.99 -7.48 -7.65
N ARG A 285 -9.05 -6.35 -8.34
CA ARG A 285 -10.26 -5.59 -8.62
C ARG A 285 -10.30 -5.18 -10.09
N ALA A 286 -11.52 -4.94 -10.60
CA ALA A 286 -11.70 -4.44 -11.96
C ALA A 286 -10.83 -3.20 -12.20
N GLY A 287 -10.20 -3.14 -13.38
CA GLY A 287 -9.35 -2.02 -13.77
C GLY A 287 -7.89 -2.12 -13.29
N GLY A 288 -7.51 -3.14 -12.51
CA GLY A 288 -6.13 -3.28 -12.03
C GLY A 288 -5.69 -2.11 -11.15
N THR A 289 -6.55 -1.70 -10.21
CA THR A 289 -6.25 -0.60 -9.29
C THR A 289 -5.07 -0.91 -8.39
N VAL A 290 -4.46 0.12 -7.80
CA VAL A 290 -3.24 0.04 -7.00
C VAL A 290 -3.44 0.68 -5.63
N ALA A 291 -2.82 0.10 -4.60
CA ALA A 291 -2.70 0.71 -3.29
C ALA A 291 -1.54 1.72 -3.31
N VAL A 292 -1.84 3.02 -3.24
CA VAL A 292 -0.86 4.07 -3.50
C VAL A 292 -0.65 4.95 -2.27
N PRO A 293 0.61 5.15 -1.83
CA PRO A 293 0.98 6.20 -0.87
C PRO A 293 0.60 7.59 -1.39
N VAL A 294 -0.07 8.37 -0.55
CA VAL A 294 -0.42 9.76 -0.85
C VAL A 294 -0.04 10.66 0.31
N THR A 295 0.07 11.95 0.10
CA THR A 295 0.17 12.91 1.20
C THR A 295 -1.21 13.18 1.80
N TRP A 296 -1.27 13.75 3.00
CA TRP A 296 -2.53 14.16 3.61
C TRP A 296 -3.26 15.23 2.78
N GLU A 297 -2.50 16.11 2.12
CA GLU A 297 -3.01 17.15 1.24
C GLU A 297 -3.56 16.56 -0.07
N GLU A 298 -2.86 15.57 -0.65
CA GLU A 298 -3.37 14.83 -1.82
C GLU A 298 -4.66 14.09 -1.48
N LEU A 299 -4.73 13.43 -0.31
CA LEU A 299 -5.92 12.69 0.13
C LEU A 299 -7.15 13.62 0.22
N ASP A 300 -6.97 14.85 0.73
CA ASP A 300 -8.05 15.84 0.83
C ASP A 300 -8.67 16.16 -0.54
N GLY A 301 -7.83 16.30 -1.58
CA GLY A 301 -8.26 16.58 -2.95
C GLY A 301 -8.85 15.39 -3.72
N MET A 302 -8.93 14.19 -3.14
CA MET A 302 -9.38 12.98 -3.83
C MET A 302 -10.88 12.74 -3.72
N ASP A 303 -11.50 12.20 -4.79
CA ASP A 303 -12.91 11.81 -4.83
C ASP A 303 -13.15 10.32 -4.55
N ARG A 304 -12.09 9.50 -4.59
CA ARG A 304 -12.18 8.03 -4.41
C ARG A 304 -10.83 7.40 -4.10
N ALA A 305 -10.82 6.27 -3.39
CA ALA A 305 -9.61 5.55 -3.03
C ALA A 305 -9.04 4.64 -4.15
N ASN A 306 -9.76 4.43 -5.22
CA ASN A 306 -9.39 3.54 -6.35
C ASN A 306 -9.11 4.31 -7.64
N CYS A 307 -8.54 5.51 -7.54
CA CYS A 307 -8.26 6.38 -8.68
C CYS A 307 -6.97 6.03 -9.44
N PHE A 308 -6.09 5.22 -8.88
CA PHE A 308 -4.85 4.81 -9.52
C PHE A 308 -4.95 3.40 -10.12
N ASP A 309 -4.75 3.29 -11.41
CA ASP A 309 -4.38 2.05 -12.09
C ASP A 309 -2.84 1.91 -12.13
N ILE A 310 -2.33 0.88 -12.81
CA ILE A 310 -0.88 0.65 -12.92
C ILE A 310 -0.15 1.79 -13.63
N PHE A 311 -0.78 2.46 -14.60
CA PHE A 311 -0.17 3.53 -15.38
C PHE A 311 -0.06 4.81 -14.53
N ALA A 312 -1.16 5.22 -13.90
CA ALA A 312 -1.19 6.37 -13.01
C ALA A 312 -0.27 6.16 -11.77
N ALA A 313 -0.23 4.94 -11.21
CA ALA A 313 0.65 4.62 -10.10
C ALA A 313 2.13 4.65 -10.50
N ALA A 314 2.48 4.12 -11.69
CA ALA A 314 3.84 4.20 -12.20
C ALA A 314 4.29 5.65 -12.44
N ALA A 315 3.42 6.50 -12.99
CA ALA A 315 3.68 7.93 -13.15
C ALA A 315 3.93 8.61 -11.79
N LYS A 316 3.07 8.34 -10.81
CA LYS A 316 3.21 8.90 -9.46
C LYS A 316 4.52 8.46 -8.79
N ALA A 317 4.96 7.23 -9.01
CA ALA A 317 6.21 6.71 -8.44
C ALA A 317 7.47 7.45 -8.93
N GLN A 318 7.42 8.13 -10.06
CA GLN A 318 8.52 8.96 -10.59
C GLN A 318 8.58 10.34 -9.93
N GLY A 319 7.51 10.78 -9.28
CA GLY A 319 7.44 12.06 -8.57
C GLY A 319 8.04 12.01 -7.16
N PRO A 320 7.84 13.08 -6.38
CA PRO A 320 8.24 13.13 -4.97
C PRO A 320 7.64 11.98 -4.16
N ASP A 321 8.33 11.58 -3.10
CA ASP A 321 7.81 10.55 -2.20
C ASP A 321 6.69 11.12 -1.32
N ALA A 322 5.47 10.65 -1.52
CA ALA A 322 4.35 11.05 -0.67
C ALA A 322 4.52 10.62 0.80
N TRP A 323 5.38 9.61 1.04
CA TRP A 323 5.72 9.12 2.37
C TRP A 323 7.13 9.53 2.80
N GLU A 324 7.60 10.70 2.34
CA GLU A 324 8.85 11.29 2.85
C GLU A 324 8.82 11.34 4.38
N GLY A 325 9.93 10.94 5.02
CA GLY A 325 10.03 10.87 6.49
C GLY A 325 9.50 9.58 7.13
N TYR A 326 8.79 8.72 6.40
CA TYR A 326 8.20 7.50 6.97
C TYR A 326 9.24 6.57 7.63
N PHE A 327 10.31 6.26 6.93
CA PHE A 327 11.37 5.37 7.45
C PHE A 327 12.31 6.05 8.45
N GLN A 328 12.28 7.37 8.56
CA GLN A 328 13.05 8.17 9.50
C GLN A 328 12.29 8.43 10.82
N ALA A 329 11.00 8.16 10.85
CA ALA A 329 10.17 8.36 12.05
C ALA A 329 10.55 7.33 13.12
N GLN A 330 11.21 7.84 14.17
CA GLN A 330 11.66 7.05 15.33
C GLN A 330 10.57 7.07 16.41
N GLN A 331 9.52 6.28 16.23
CA GLN A 331 8.34 6.26 17.08
C GLN A 331 8.21 4.95 17.85
N THR A 332 7.75 5.02 19.07
CA THR A 332 7.45 3.85 19.90
C THR A 332 6.12 4.04 20.65
N LEU A 333 5.46 2.95 20.99
CA LEU A 333 4.27 2.98 21.84
C LEU A 333 4.67 3.06 23.29
N THR A 334 4.27 4.16 23.96
CA THR A 334 4.51 4.36 25.40
C THR A 334 3.32 3.92 26.24
N ASP A 335 3.56 3.61 27.51
CA ASP A 335 2.49 3.32 28.48
C ASP A 335 1.51 4.50 28.61
N GLN A 336 2.00 5.73 28.48
CA GLN A 336 1.16 6.92 28.50
C GLN A 336 0.18 6.95 27.32
N MET A 337 0.63 6.64 26.10
CA MET A 337 -0.23 6.56 24.93
C MET A 337 -1.29 5.47 25.09
N GLN A 338 -0.89 4.30 25.61
CA GLN A 338 -1.81 3.21 25.91
C GLN A 338 -2.86 3.60 26.97
N ALA A 339 -2.46 4.34 28.00
CA ALA A 339 -3.39 4.80 29.03
C ALA A 339 -4.42 5.82 28.53
N VAL A 340 -4.05 6.63 27.53
CA VAL A 340 -4.98 7.61 26.90
C VAL A 340 -6.09 6.90 26.13
N VAL A 341 -5.78 5.87 25.36
CA VAL A 341 -6.78 5.16 24.52
C VAL A 341 -7.65 4.18 25.31
N LYS A 342 -7.26 3.79 26.54
CA LYS A 342 -8.05 2.93 27.43
C LYS A 342 -9.16 3.64 28.21
N ARG A 343 -9.26 4.96 28.13
CA ARG A 343 -10.28 5.77 28.84
C ARG A 343 -11.59 5.77 28.08
#